data_3b0bff9cc5d3bb1956b02b61023da44d
#
_entry.id   3b0bff9cc5d3bb1956b02b61023da44d
#
_cell.length_a   1.000
_cell.length_b   1.000
_cell.length_c   1.000
_cell.angle_alpha   90.00
_cell.angle_beta   90.00
_cell.angle_gamma   90.00
#
_symmetry.space_group_name_H-M   'P 1'
#
loop_
_entity.id
_entity.type
_entity.pdbx_description
1 polymer ?
#
loop_
_entity_poly.entity_id
_entity_poly.type
_entity_poly.pdbx_seq_one_letter_code
_entity_poly.pdbx_strand_id
1 'polypeptide(L)'
;MQEKWWHNAVVYQVYPKSFMDSNGDGIGDLPGITSKLDYLAKLGITAIWLSPVYDSPMDDNGYDIADYQAIAAIFGTMEDMDQLIAEAKKRDIRIIMDLVVNHTSDEHAWFVEACENPGSPERDYYIWRDEPNDLESIFSGSAWEYDEKSGQYYLHFFSKKQPDLNWENEKLRQKIYEMMNFWIDKGIGGFRMDVIDMIGKIPDEKVVNNGPMLHPYLKEMNQATFGDKNLLTVGETWGATPEIAKLYSDPKGQELSMVFQFEHICLQYQEGQSKWHYQKELNISKLKEIFNKWQTELGVEDGWNSLFW
;
A
#
# COMPACT_ATOMS: atom_id res chain seq x y z
N MET A 1 -21.70 11.09 13.74
CA MET A 1 -20.75 10.99 12.60
C MET A 1 -21.55 11.00 11.30
N GLN A 2 -21.12 11.73 10.28
CA GLN A 2 -21.80 11.68 8.97
C GLN A 2 -21.49 10.32 8.33
N GLU A 3 -22.53 9.63 7.85
CA GLU A 3 -22.38 8.34 7.18
C GLU A 3 -21.51 8.48 5.92
N LYS A 4 -20.50 7.64 5.81
CA LYS A 4 -19.61 7.57 4.65
C LYS A 4 -19.97 6.33 3.85
N TRP A 5 -19.77 6.36 2.53
CA TRP A 5 -20.12 5.25 1.66
C TRP A 5 -19.42 3.92 2.04
N TRP A 6 -18.22 4.00 2.57
CA TRP A 6 -17.44 2.80 2.95
C TRP A 6 -17.89 2.13 4.25
N HIS A 7 -18.75 2.77 5.04
CA HIS A 7 -19.27 2.16 6.26
C HIS A 7 -20.06 0.87 5.97
N ASN A 8 -20.67 0.78 4.80
CA ASN A 8 -21.43 -0.39 4.35
C ASN A 8 -20.82 -1.05 3.11
N ALA A 9 -19.57 -0.73 2.79
CA ALA A 9 -18.93 -1.27 1.60
C ALA A 9 -18.51 -2.73 1.77
N VAL A 10 -18.66 -3.48 0.70
CA VAL A 10 -18.04 -4.80 0.53
C VAL A 10 -16.94 -4.65 -0.49
N VAL A 11 -15.69 -4.72 -0.02
CA VAL A 11 -14.49 -4.57 -0.85
C VAL A 11 -14.02 -5.96 -1.28
N TYR A 12 -13.81 -6.14 -2.58
CA TYR A 12 -13.26 -7.36 -3.17
C TYR A 12 -11.86 -7.06 -3.73
N GLN A 13 -10.86 -7.77 -3.22
CA GLN A 13 -9.51 -7.67 -3.80
C GLN A 13 -9.45 -8.42 -5.12
N VAL A 14 -9.00 -7.74 -6.17
CA VAL A 14 -8.68 -8.35 -7.45
C VAL A 14 -7.17 -8.36 -7.63
N TYR A 15 -6.63 -9.56 -7.80
CA TYR A 15 -5.26 -9.77 -8.25
C TYR A 15 -5.28 -9.82 -9.79
N PRO A 16 -4.90 -8.75 -10.51
CA PRO A 16 -5.17 -8.62 -11.95
C PRO A 16 -4.63 -9.81 -12.74
N LYS A 17 -3.39 -10.19 -12.47
CA LYS A 17 -2.67 -11.25 -13.18
C LYS A 17 -3.39 -12.60 -13.25
N SER A 18 -4.23 -12.94 -12.24
CA SER A 18 -4.89 -14.25 -12.13
C SER A 18 -6.41 -14.18 -12.16
N PHE A 19 -7.01 -12.98 -12.34
CA PHE A 19 -8.47 -12.84 -12.22
C PHE A 19 -9.23 -13.21 -13.49
N MET A 20 -8.92 -12.58 -14.60
CA MET A 20 -9.57 -12.84 -15.89
C MET A 20 -8.68 -12.38 -17.04
N ASP A 21 -8.28 -13.32 -17.86
CA ASP A 21 -7.58 -13.14 -19.12
C ASP A 21 -8.60 -12.88 -20.23
N SER A 22 -8.51 -11.72 -20.90
CA SER A 22 -9.43 -11.35 -21.96
C SER A 22 -8.90 -11.64 -23.36
N ASN A 23 -7.58 -11.79 -23.51
CA ASN A 23 -6.89 -11.91 -24.78
C ASN A 23 -6.34 -13.32 -25.07
N GLY A 24 -6.30 -14.20 -24.07
CA GLY A 24 -5.88 -15.59 -24.17
C GLY A 24 -4.38 -15.81 -24.07
N ASP A 25 -3.63 -14.88 -23.48
CA ASP A 25 -2.18 -14.98 -23.28
C ASP A 25 -1.77 -15.69 -21.97
N GLY A 26 -2.75 -16.02 -21.12
CA GLY A 26 -2.54 -16.68 -19.83
C GLY A 26 -2.38 -15.70 -18.67
N ILE A 27 -2.48 -14.40 -18.90
CA ILE A 27 -2.37 -13.36 -17.89
C ILE A 27 -3.69 -12.58 -17.82
N GLY A 28 -4.22 -12.40 -16.62
CA GLY A 28 -5.41 -11.56 -16.42
C GLY A 28 -5.10 -10.08 -16.65
N ASP A 29 -6.10 -9.33 -17.11
CA ASP A 29 -5.94 -7.96 -17.58
C ASP A 29 -7.10 -7.04 -17.20
N LEU A 30 -6.97 -5.73 -17.41
CA LEU A 30 -8.00 -4.72 -17.10
C LEU A 30 -9.30 -4.91 -17.92
N PRO A 31 -9.24 -5.22 -19.23
CA PRO A 31 -10.45 -5.56 -19.99
C PRO A 31 -11.15 -6.80 -19.44
N GLY A 32 -10.39 -7.80 -18.99
CA GLY A 32 -10.93 -8.99 -18.31
C GLY A 32 -11.68 -8.63 -17.03
N ILE A 33 -11.11 -7.77 -16.19
CA ILE A 33 -11.77 -7.28 -14.97
C ILE A 33 -13.06 -6.53 -15.36
N THR A 34 -12.99 -5.65 -16.35
CA THR A 34 -14.15 -4.90 -16.85
C THR A 34 -15.27 -5.83 -17.29
N SER A 35 -14.94 -6.95 -17.96
CA SER A 35 -15.92 -7.96 -18.41
C SER A 35 -16.64 -8.68 -17.26
N LYS A 36 -16.08 -8.65 -16.05
CA LYS A 36 -16.62 -9.31 -14.85
C LYS A 36 -17.37 -8.37 -13.90
N LEU A 37 -17.48 -7.10 -14.19
CA LEU A 37 -18.15 -6.14 -13.32
C LEU A 37 -19.60 -6.50 -13.01
N ASP A 38 -20.37 -7.03 -13.97
CA ASP A 38 -21.76 -7.48 -13.74
C ASP A 38 -21.82 -8.67 -12.78
N TYR A 39 -20.84 -9.57 -12.84
CA TYR A 39 -20.72 -10.67 -11.88
C TYR A 39 -20.43 -10.14 -10.48
N LEU A 40 -19.48 -9.22 -10.34
CA LEU A 40 -19.11 -8.62 -9.05
C LEU A 40 -20.26 -7.81 -8.45
N ALA A 41 -20.99 -7.05 -9.27
CA ALA A 41 -22.17 -6.32 -8.83
C ALA A 41 -23.29 -7.27 -8.31
N LYS A 42 -23.54 -8.39 -9.01
CA LYS A 42 -24.49 -9.42 -8.56
C LYS A 42 -24.07 -10.11 -7.26
N LEU A 43 -22.75 -10.19 -7.01
CA LEU A 43 -22.20 -10.72 -5.76
C LEU A 43 -22.40 -9.75 -4.59
N GLY A 44 -22.78 -8.50 -4.86
CA GLY A 44 -22.96 -7.45 -3.85
C GLY A 44 -21.70 -6.64 -3.54
N ILE A 45 -20.71 -6.70 -4.43
CA ILE A 45 -19.45 -5.95 -4.29
C ILE A 45 -19.74 -4.47 -4.59
N THR A 46 -19.25 -3.59 -3.73
CA THR A 46 -19.39 -2.12 -3.87
C THR A 46 -18.07 -1.40 -4.06
N ALA A 47 -16.96 -2.09 -3.86
CA ALA A 47 -15.63 -1.60 -4.18
C ALA A 47 -14.71 -2.74 -4.60
N ILE A 48 -13.80 -2.46 -5.53
CA ILE A 48 -12.73 -3.36 -5.95
C ILE A 48 -11.41 -2.74 -5.53
N TRP A 49 -10.63 -3.45 -4.71
CA TRP A 49 -9.24 -3.14 -4.50
C TRP A 49 -8.41 -3.87 -5.56
N LEU A 50 -7.74 -3.10 -6.42
CA LEU A 50 -6.78 -3.62 -7.39
C LEU A 50 -5.40 -3.73 -6.74
N SER A 51 -4.82 -4.93 -6.71
CA SER A 51 -3.36 -5.06 -6.53
C SER A 51 -2.64 -4.27 -7.64
N PRO A 52 -1.37 -3.88 -7.44
CA PRO A 52 -0.72 -2.92 -8.33
C PRO A 52 -0.82 -3.25 -9.82
N VAL A 53 -1.21 -2.27 -10.63
CA VAL A 53 -1.32 -2.35 -12.09
C VAL A 53 -0.38 -1.37 -12.80
N TYR A 54 0.40 -0.63 -12.03
CA TYR A 54 1.36 0.35 -12.53
C TYR A 54 2.47 -0.32 -13.35
N ASP A 55 3.18 0.47 -14.14
CA ASP A 55 4.37 -0.02 -14.84
C ASP A 55 5.41 -0.52 -13.83
N SER A 56 5.87 -1.76 -14.06
CA SER A 56 6.72 -2.50 -13.12
C SER A 56 7.49 -3.60 -13.83
N PRO A 57 8.75 -3.85 -13.49
CA PRO A 57 9.48 -5.04 -13.94
C PRO A 57 8.97 -6.35 -13.31
N MET A 58 8.03 -6.30 -12.35
CA MET A 58 7.36 -7.46 -11.73
C MET A 58 8.28 -8.35 -10.87
N ASP A 59 9.33 -7.79 -10.29
CA ASP A 59 10.20 -8.50 -9.34
C ASP A 59 9.41 -8.95 -8.10
N ASP A 60 8.50 -8.09 -7.63
CA ASP A 60 7.57 -8.36 -6.52
C ASP A 60 6.10 -8.21 -6.95
N ASN A 61 5.73 -8.85 -8.06
CA ASN A 61 4.36 -8.90 -8.57
C ASN A 61 3.67 -7.53 -8.73
N GLY A 62 4.44 -6.48 -9.04
CA GLY A 62 3.94 -5.13 -9.26
C GLY A 62 4.14 -4.17 -8.09
N TYR A 63 4.59 -4.66 -6.92
CA TYR A 63 4.94 -3.78 -5.80
C TYR A 63 6.30 -3.08 -5.99
N ASP A 64 7.04 -3.40 -7.02
CA ASP A 64 8.24 -2.73 -7.51
C ASP A 64 7.88 -1.79 -8.67
N ILE A 65 7.42 -0.58 -8.34
CA ILE A 65 6.83 0.36 -9.32
C ILE A 65 7.91 1.17 -10.03
N ALA A 66 7.92 1.10 -11.37
CA ALA A 66 8.82 1.88 -12.23
C ALA A 66 8.20 3.20 -12.71
N ASP A 67 6.88 3.25 -12.90
CA ASP A 67 6.14 4.48 -13.19
C ASP A 67 4.74 4.43 -12.58
N TYR A 68 4.47 5.33 -11.62
CA TYR A 68 3.19 5.42 -10.94
C TYR A 68 2.03 5.93 -11.81
N GLN A 69 2.31 6.56 -12.95
CA GLN A 69 1.31 7.18 -13.82
C GLN A 69 1.16 6.44 -15.15
N ALA A 70 1.77 5.26 -15.29
CA ALA A 70 1.62 4.35 -16.42
C ALA A 70 0.99 3.03 -15.94
N ILE A 71 0.34 2.32 -16.88
CA ILE A 71 -0.18 0.96 -16.67
C ILE A 71 0.81 -0.03 -17.27
N ALA A 72 1.12 -1.11 -16.53
CA ALA A 72 1.96 -2.18 -17.04
C ALA A 72 1.34 -2.81 -18.30
N ALA A 73 2.10 -2.89 -19.36
CA ALA A 73 1.61 -3.36 -20.67
C ALA A 73 0.98 -4.77 -20.63
N ILE A 74 1.36 -5.59 -19.65
CA ILE A 74 0.76 -6.93 -19.44
C ILE A 74 -0.68 -6.86 -18.94
N PHE A 75 -1.12 -5.73 -18.37
CA PHE A 75 -2.47 -5.54 -17.86
C PHE A 75 -3.36 -4.71 -18.79
N GLY A 76 -2.79 -4.06 -19.78
CA GLY A 76 -3.51 -3.20 -20.72
C GLY A 76 -2.95 -1.79 -20.83
N THR A 77 -3.82 -0.83 -21.07
CA THR A 77 -3.47 0.57 -21.30
C THR A 77 -4.12 1.49 -20.29
N MET A 78 -3.76 2.78 -20.30
CA MET A 78 -4.43 3.80 -19.50
C MET A 78 -5.90 3.97 -19.92
N GLU A 79 -6.22 3.81 -21.19
CA GLU A 79 -7.58 3.83 -21.71
C GLU A 79 -8.42 2.68 -21.13
N ASP A 80 -7.83 1.48 -20.98
CA ASP A 80 -8.49 0.34 -20.35
C ASP A 80 -8.78 0.62 -18.88
N MET A 81 -7.85 1.29 -18.17
CA MET A 81 -8.06 1.70 -16.78
C MET A 81 -9.17 2.76 -16.67
N ASP A 82 -9.17 3.77 -17.53
CA ASP A 82 -10.21 4.78 -17.60
C ASP A 82 -11.59 4.14 -17.87
N GLN A 83 -11.63 3.15 -18.77
CA GLN A 83 -12.83 2.38 -19.05
C GLN A 83 -13.28 1.57 -17.83
N LEU A 84 -12.37 0.90 -17.13
CA LEU A 84 -12.70 0.14 -15.92
C LEU A 84 -13.33 1.04 -14.85
N ILE A 85 -12.74 2.22 -14.59
CA ILE A 85 -13.27 3.20 -13.63
C ILE A 85 -14.68 3.64 -14.04
N ALA A 86 -14.86 3.99 -15.33
CA ALA A 86 -16.15 4.45 -15.83
C ALA A 86 -17.24 3.38 -15.78
N GLU A 87 -16.92 2.12 -16.15
CA GLU A 87 -17.86 1.00 -16.13
C GLU A 87 -18.20 0.52 -14.71
N ALA A 88 -17.23 0.54 -13.79
CA ALA A 88 -17.43 0.25 -12.39
C ALA A 88 -18.40 1.28 -11.77
N LYS A 89 -18.18 2.57 -12.04
CA LYS A 89 -19.04 3.67 -11.56
C LYS A 89 -20.51 3.51 -11.99
N LYS A 90 -20.80 3.02 -13.20
CA LYS A 90 -22.17 2.75 -13.68
C LYS A 90 -22.89 1.66 -12.87
N ARG A 91 -22.14 0.86 -12.13
CA ARG A 91 -22.62 -0.26 -11.30
C ARG A 91 -22.50 0.04 -9.81
N ASP A 92 -22.29 1.30 -9.44
CA ASP A 92 -22.03 1.74 -8.07
C ASP A 92 -20.83 1.04 -7.41
N ILE A 93 -19.88 0.55 -8.22
CA ILE A 93 -18.63 -0.03 -7.76
C ILE A 93 -17.52 1.03 -7.84
N ARG A 94 -16.71 1.15 -6.80
CA ARG A 94 -15.57 2.06 -6.74
C ARG A 94 -14.26 1.29 -6.89
N ILE A 95 -13.30 1.88 -7.59
CA ILE A 95 -11.96 1.31 -7.73
C ILE A 95 -11.07 1.89 -6.63
N ILE A 96 -10.45 1.03 -5.83
CA ILE A 96 -9.44 1.36 -4.83
C ILE A 96 -8.09 0.94 -5.40
N MET A 97 -7.18 1.91 -5.54
CA MET A 97 -5.83 1.66 -6.03
C MET A 97 -4.90 1.25 -4.89
N ASP A 98 -3.94 0.40 -5.19
CA ASP A 98 -2.85 0.11 -4.25
C ASP A 98 -1.81 1.23 -4.29
N LEU A 99 -1.51 1.86 -3.16
CA LEU A 99 -0.55 2.95 -3.04
C LEU A 99 0.73 2.42 -2.40
N VAL A 100 1.74 2.21 -3.21
CA VAL A 100 3.06 1.71 -2.77
C VAL A 100 4.03 2.88 -2.73
N VAL A 101 4.22 3.47 -1.55
CA VAL A 101 5.03 4.70 -1.38
C VAL A 101 6.13 4.58 -0.32
N ASN A 102 6.37 3.35 0.16
CA ASN A 102 7.53 3.07 0.99
C ASN A 102 8.81 2.93 0.15
N HIS A 103 8.70 2.44 -1.07
CA HIS A 103 9.80 2.13 -1.99
C HIS A 103 9.35 2.29 -3.44
N THR A 104 10.29 2.26 -4.38
CA THR A 104 10.04 2.15 -5.82
C THR A 104 10.78 0.94 -6.38
N SER A 105 10.60 0.66 -7.68
CA SER A 105 11.54 -0.20 -8.41
C SER A 105 12.92 0.46 -8.51
N ASP A 106 13.96 -0.35 -8.61
CA ASP A 106 15.31 0.09 -9.02
C ASP A 106 15.35 0.59 -10.48
N GLU A 107 14.31 0.30 -11.27
CA GLU A 107 14.11 0.82 -12.63
C GLU A 107 13.29 2.12 -12.67
N HIS A 108 12.82 2.64 -11.53
CA HIS A 108 12.14 3.93 -11.47
C HIS A 108 13.09 5.06 -11.87
N ALA A 109 12.62 6.00 -12.69
CA ALA A 109 13.43 7.10 -13.21
C ALA A 109 14.15 7.90 -12.10
N TRP A 110 13.52 8.07 -10.94
CA TRP A 110 14.16 8.74 -9.80
C TRP A 110 15.36 7.95 -9.26
N PHE A 111 15.26 6.62 -9.17
CA PHE A 111 16.38 5.82 -8.66
C PHE A 111 17.50 5.71 -9.67
N VAL A 112 17.18 5.54 -10.94
CA VAL A 112 18.18 5.54 -12.02
C VAL A 112 18.98 6.85 -12.00
N GLU A 113 18.29 8.01 -11.95
CA GLU A 113 18.94 9.32 -11.84
C GLU A 113 19.78 9.46 -10.56
N ALA A 114 19.25 8.97 -9.43
CA ALA A 114 19.98 8.99 -8.15
C ALA A 114 21.29 8.21 -8.17
N CYS A 115 21.36 7.09 -8.91
CA CYS A 115 22.56 6.29 -9.09
C CYS A 115 23.52 6.90 -10.11
N GLU A 116 23.01 7.41 -11.23
CA GLU A 116 23.81 7.94 -12.33
C GLU A 116 24.38 9.33 -12.04
N ASN A 117 23.66 10.13 -11.28
CA ASN A 117 24.01 11.50 -10.92
C ASN A 117 23.86 11.75 -9.40
N PRO A 118 24.86 11.41 -8.58
CA PRO A 118 24.82 11.59 -7.13
C PRO A 118 24.61 13.06 -6.66
N GLY A 119 24.74 14.03 -7.57
CA GLY A 119 24.46 15.44 -7.30
C GLY A 119 23.03 15.86 -7.67
N SER A 120 22.19 14.97 -8.19
CA SER A 120 20.81 15.27 -8.55
C SER A 120 19.91 15.42 -7.32
N PRO A 121 18.79 16.18 -7.43
CA PRO A 121 17.81 16.21 -6.37
C PRO A 121 17.20 14.84 -6.04
N GLU A 122 17.14 13.93 -6.99
CA GLU A 122 16.60 12.58 -6.87
C GLU A 122 17.46 11.72 -5.94
N ARG A 123 18.74 12.06 -5.77
CA ARG A 123 19.61 11.37 -4.80
C ARG A 123 18.99 11.37 -3.40
N ASP A 124 18.47 12.50 -2.96
CA ASP A 124 17.87 12.68 -1.64
C ASP A 124 16.45 12.07 -1.53
N TYR A 125 15.90 11.52 -2.62
CA TYR A 125 14.63 10.79 -2.58
C TYR A 125 14.78 9.38 -1.99
N TYR A 126 16.02 8.89 -1.87
CA TYR A 126 16.34 7.58 -1.32
C TYR A 126 17.28 7.70 -0.12
N ILE A 127 17.41 6.61 0.63
CA ILE A 127 18.20 6.60 1.86
C ILE A 127 19.55 5.94 1.58
N TRP A 128 20.64 6.71 1.72
CA TRP A 128 22.00 6.29 1.42
C TRP A 128 22.90 6.36 2.65
N ARG A 129 23.88 5.44 2.76
CA ARG A 129 24.92 5.45 3.81
C ARG A 129 26.26 5.01 3.24
N ASP A 130 27.34 5.61 3.76
CA ASP A 130 28.72 5.16 3.48
C ASP A 130 29.00 3.85 4.22
N GLU A 131 28.52 3.72 5.45
CA GLU A 131 28.66 2.54 6.30
C GLU A 131 27.26 2.08 6.75
N PRO A 132 26.79 0.90 6.30
CA PRO A 132 25.51 0.37 6.68
C PRO A 132 25.53 -0.19 8.10
N ASN A 133 24.39 -0.13 8.79
CA ASN A 133 24.19 -0.85 10.03
C ASN A 133 23.71 -2.30 9.77
N ASP A 134 23.38 -3.04 10.83
CA ASP A 134 22.96 -4.44 10.79
C ASP A 134 21.43 -4.63 10.62
N LEU A 135 20.74 -3.69 9.99
CA LEU A 135 19.33 -3.87 9.62
C LEU A 135 19.17 -5.01 8.61
N GLU A 136 18.14 -5.82 8.83
CA GLU A 136 17.80 -6.94 7.95
C GLU A 136 16.57 -6.63 7.09
N SER A 137 16.60 -7.13 5.85
CA SER A 137 15.46 -7.11 4.95
C SER A 137 14.36 -8.06 5.44
N ILE A 138 13.10 -7.68 5.25
CA ILE A 138 11.92 -8.53 5.49
C ILE A 138 11.96 -9.80 4.62
N PHE A 139 12.62 -9.72 3.46
CA PHE A 139 12.82 -10.87 2.56
C PHE A 139 14.08 -11.68 2.84
N SER A 140 14.81 -11.34 3.92
CA SER A 140 16.06 -11.92 4.38
C SER A 140 17.34 -11.24 3.86
N GLY A 141 18.43 -11.38 4.63
CA GLY A 141 19.71 -10.75 4.34
C GLY A 141 19.77 -9.29 4.80
N SER A 142 20.81 -8.58 4.38
CA SER A 142 21.01 -7.16 4.71
C SER A 142 19.88 -6.32 4.11
N ALA A 143 19.46 -5.27 4.82
CA ALA A 143 18.61 -4.24 4.27
C ALA A 143 19.36 -3.18 3.45
N TRP A 144 20.65 -3.38 3.22
CA TRP A 144 21.51 -2.45 2.51
C TRP A 144 22.20 -3.14 1.34
N GLU A 145 22.13 -2.53 0.16
CA GLU A 145 22.80 -2.99 -1.05
C GLU A 145 23.79 -1.92 -1.52
N TYR A 146 24.99 -2.36 -1.94
CA TYR A 146 26.06 -1.47 -2.40
C TYR A 146 25.84 -1.05 -3.86
N ASP A 147 25.82 0.25 -4.10
CA ASP A 147 25.83 0.81 -5.45
C ASP A 147 27.25 1.16 -5.88
N GLU A 148 27.80 0.41 -6.84
CA GLU A 148 29.14 0.58 -7.35
C GLU A 148 29.38 1.95 -8.01
N LYS A 149 28.33 2.56 -8.59
CA LYS A 149 28.44 3.85 -9.29
C LYS A 149 28.65 5.00 -8.31
N SER A 150 27.93 5.03 -7.21
CA SER A 150 28.03 6.09 -6.21
C SER A 150 28.98 5.78 -5.06
N GLY A 151 29.35 4.51 -4.88
CA GLY A 151 30.21 4.07 -3.78
C GLY A 151 29.52 4.08 -2.40
N GLN A 152 28.20 4.09 -2.37
CA GLN A 152 27.39 4.10 -1.13
C GLN A 152 26.42 2.93 -1.10
N TYR A 153 25.82 2.67 0.05
CA TYR A 153 24.77 1.70 0.23
C TYR A 153 23.41 2.39 0.25
N TYR A 154 22.43 1.82 -0.48
CA TYR A 154 21.03 2.25 -0.37
C TYR A 154 20.22 1.28 0.50
N LEU A 155 19.19 1.82 1.17
CA LEU A 155 18.29 1.03 2.00
C LEU A 155 17.24 0.33 1.14
N HIS A 156 16.94 -0.94 1.46
CA HIS A 156 15.81 -1.70 0.93
C HIS A 156 15.27 -2.66 2.00
N PHE A 157 14.08 -2.42 2.51
CA PHE A 157 13.48 -3.35 3.48
C PHE A 157 12.86 -4.58 2.83
N PHE A 158 12.64 -4.57 1.53
CA PHE A 158 12.12 -5.68 0.74
C PHE A 158 13.21 -6.22 -0.20
N SER A 159 12.88 -6.47 -1.48
CA SER A 159 13.89 -6.85 -2.47
C SER A 159 14.94 -5.75 -2.63
N LYS A 160 16.18 -6.13 -2.95
CA LYS A 160 17.19 -5.17 -3.36
C LYS A 160 16.83 -4.37 -4.61
N LYS A 161 15.80 -4.83 -5.35
CA LYS A 161 15.18 -4.11 -6.45
C LYS A 161 14.09 -3.14 -6.02
N GLN A 162 13.88 -2.96 -4.71
CA GLN A 162 12.88 -2.07 -4.13
C GLN A 162 13.54 -1.07 -3.16
N PRO A 163 14.32 -0.07 -3.68
CA PRO A 163 14.96 0.94 -2.85
C PRO A 163 13.95 1.78 -2.09
N ASP A 164 14.20 1.95 -0.79
CA ASP A 164 13.32 2.65 0.14
C ASP A 164 13.37 4.17 -0.06
N LEU A 165 12.20 4.80 -0.08
CA LEU A 165 12.04 6.24 -0.22
C LEU A 165 12.32 6.98 1.09
N ASN A 166 12.94 8.15 0.96
CA ASN A 166 13.27 9.06 2.04
C ASN A 166 12.15 10.07 2.28
N TRP A 167 11.19 9.74 3.12
CA TRP A 167 10.05 10.60 3.46
C TRP A 167 10.43 11.89 4.22
N GLU A 168 11.65 12.04 4.70
CA GLU A 168 12.12 13.32 5.24
C GLU A 168 12.21 14.39 4.15
N ASN A 169 12.39 13.98 2.89
CA ASN A 169 12.49 14.89 1.75
C ASN A 169 11.11 15.45 1.35
N GLU A 170 10.92 16.75 1.56
CA GLU A 170 9.66 17.42 1.22
C GLU A 170 9.33 17.38 -0.28
N LYS A 171 10.35 17.50 -1.15
CA LYS A 171 10.12 17.45 -2.61
C LYS A 171 9.63 16.09 -3.07
N LEU A 172 10.14 15.02 -2.46
CA LEU A 172 9.64 13.66 -2.70
C LEU A 172 8.16 13.57 -2.28
N ARG A 173 7.81 14.04 -1.08
CA ARG A 173 6.41 14.01 -0.61
C ARG A 173 5.48 14.74 -1.58
N GLN A 174 5.88 15.91 -2.09
CA GLN A 174 5.10 16.63 -3.08
C GLN A 174 4.91 15.83 -4.38
N LYS A 175 5.94 15.12 -4.86
CA LYS A 175 5.82 14.23 -6.03
C LYS A 175 4.84 13.09 -5.80
N ILE A 176 4.84 12.51 -4.61
CA ILE A 176 3.87 11.49 -4.22
C ILE A 176 2.45 12.07 -4.20
N TYR A 177 2.24 13.27 -3.64
CA TYR A 177 0.92 13.91 -3.61
C TYR A 177 0.42 14.32 -5.01
N GLU A 178 1.31 14.77 -5.90
CA GLU A 178 0.99 15.01 -7.32
C GLU A 178 0.48 13.72 -7.99
N MET A 179 1.16 12.61 -7.78
CA MET A 179 0.78 11.29 -8.30
C MET A 179 -0.57 10.82 -7.71
N MET A 180 -0.78 10.96 -6.41
CA MET A 180 -2.04 10.60 -5.78
C MET A 180 -3.20 11.42 -6.35
N ASN A 181 -3.02 12.73 -6.52
CA ASN A 181 -4.04 13.60 -7.10
C ASN A 181 -4.33 13.25 -8.57
N PHE A 182 -3.34 12.84 -9.35
CA PHE A 182 -3.56 12.33 -10.71
C PHE A 182 -4.58 11.18 -10.72
N TRP A 183 -4.44 10.19 -9.84
CA TRP A 183 -5.39 9.07 -9.74
C TRP A 183 -6.76 9.48 -9.18
N ILE A 184 -6.76 10.39 -8.21
CA ILE A 184 -8.00 10.94 -7.66
C ILE A 184 -8.81 11.66 -8.76
N ASP A 185 -8.15 12.44 -9.61
CA ASP A 185 -8.77 13.18 -10.71
C ASP A 185 -9.32 12.23 -11.80
N LYS A 186 -8.77 11.03 -11.94
CA LYS A 186 -9.34 9.96 -12.78
C LYS A 186 -10.64 9.37 -12.19
N GLY A 187 -10.97 9.66 -10.94
CA GLY A 187 -12.22 9.26 -10.32
C GLY A 187 -12.19 7.93 -9.56
N ILE A 188 -11.03 7.52 -9.05
CA ILE A 188 -10.92 6.38 -8.14
C ILE A 188 -11.69 6.60 -6.85
N GLY A 189 -12.02 5.51 -6.14
CA GLY A 189 -12.73 5.53 -4.86
C GLY A 189 -11.83 5.67 -3.63
N GLY A 190 -10.51 5.55 -3.79
CA GLY A 190 -9.57 5.66 -2.69
C GLY A 190 -8.31 4.84 -2.87
N PHE A 191 -7.59 4.64 -1.76
CA PHE A 191 -6.32 3.93 -1.74
C PHE A 191 -6.26 2.86 -0.64
N ARG A 192 -5.72 1.71 -0.97
CA ARG A 192 -5.08 0.83 0.01
C ARG A 192 -3.59 1.17 0.03
N MET A 193 -3.05 1.42 1.19
CA MET A 193 -1.70 1.95 1.37
C MET A 193 -0.76 0.87 1.88
N ASP A 194 0.12 0.44 1.00
CA ASP A 194 1.10 -0.61 1.23
C ASP A 194 2.10 -0.21 2.32
N VAL A 195 2.28 -1.06 3.32
CA VAL A 195 3.21 -0.91 4.46
C VAL A 195 3.35 0.55 4.95
N ILE A 196 2.24 1.24 5.05
CA ILE A 196 2.21 2.69 5.30
C ILE A 196 2.81 3.08 6.66
N ASP A 197 2.88 2.16 7.61
CA ASP A 197 3.50 2.36 8.91
C ASP A 197 5.04 2.50 8.84
N MET A 198 5.65 2.21 7.67
CA MET A 198 7.09 2.30 7.46
C MET A 198 7.56 3.65 6.90
N ILE A 199 6.67 4.55 6.46
CA ILE A 199 7.12 5.82 5.84
C ILE A 199 7.79 6.79 6.84
N GLY A 200 7.56 6.62 8.15
CA GLY A 200 8.20 7.39 9.21
C GLY A 200 9.47 6.75 9.78
N LYS A 201 10.09 5.81 9.08
CA LYS A 201 11.27 5.06 9.55
C LYS A 201 12.47 5.95 9.87
N ILE A 202 13.28 5.53 10.85
CA ILE A 202 14.58 6.13 11.20
C ILE A 202 15.61 5.00 11.20
N PRO A 203 16.26 4.69 10.06
CA PRO A 203 17.13 3.53 9.94
C PRO A 203 18.31 3.55 10.90
N ASP A 204 18.89 4.72 11.19
CA ASP A 204 20.04 4.86 12.08
C ASP A 204 19.71 4.52 13.54
N GLU A 205 18.43 4.69 13.95
CA GLU A 205 17.91 4.30 15.25
C GLU A 205 17.25 2.92 15.25
N LYS A 206 17.26 2.24 14.09
CA LYS A 206 16.57 0.95 13.85
C LYS A 206 15.05 1.00 14.09
N VAL A 207 14.47 2.18 13.91
CA VAL A 207 13.01 2.37 13.93
C VAL A 207 12.48 2.11 12.53
N VAL A 208 11.79 1.00 12.34
CA VAL A 208 11.27 0.57 11.02
C VAL A 208 9.81 0.98 10.85
N ASN A 209 8.97 0.73 11.84
CA ASN A 209 7.53 0.98 11.81
C ASN A 209 7.15 2.03 12.86
N ASN A 210 6.06 2.74 12.62
CA ASN A 210 5.47 3.70 13.56
C ASN A 210 6.48 4.73 14.10
N GLY A 211 7.40 5.20 13.26
CA GLY A 211 8.36 6.22 13.63
C GLY A 211 7.68 7.57 13.94
N PRO A 212 8.37 8.48 14.64
CA PRO A 212 7.77 9.69 15.22
C PRO A 212 7.18 10.65 14.18
N MET A 213 7.67 10.62 12.95
CA MET A 213 7.18 11.47 11.85
C MET A 213 6.05 10.84 11.05
N LEU A 214 5.64 9.60 11.32
CA LEU A 214 4.61 8.90 10.56
C LEU A 214 3.28 9.66 10.56
N HIS A 215 2.72 9.96 11.72
CA HIS A 215 1.45 10.67 11.84
C HIS A 215 1.50 12.10 11.27
N PRO A 216 2.57 12.92 11.47
CA PRO A 216 2.76 14.15 10.73
C PRO A 216 2.71 13.99 9.20
N TYR A 217 3.36 12.97 8.64
CA TYR A 217 3.33 12.72 7.19
C TYR A 217 1.95 12.29 6.70
N LEU A 218 1.22 11.46 7.45
CA LEU A 218 -0.14 11.07 7.11
C LEU A 218 -1.11 12.25 7.12
N LYS A 219 -0.98 13.18 8.06
CA LYS A 219 -1.77 14.41 8.10
C LYS A 219 -1.46 15.33 6.92
N GLU A 220 -0.19 15.50 6.59
CA GLU A 220 0.24 16.25 5.41
C GLU A 220 -0.33 15.64 4.13
N MET A 221 -0.21 14.31 3.97
CA MET A 221 -0.77 13.56 2.84
C MET A 221 -2.30 13.75 2.74
N ASN A 222 -3.02 13.60 3.86
CA ASN A 222 -4.46 13.80 3.92
C ASN A 222 -4.84 15.21 3.43
N GLN A 223 -4.21 16.24 3.97
CA GLN A 223 -4.48 17.63 3.62
C GLN A 223 -4.17 17.95 2.16
N ALA A 224 -3.10 17.35 1.62
CA ALA A 224 -2.66 17.60 0.25
C ALA A 224 -3.47 16.84 -0.81
N THR A 225 -4.21 15.77 -0.42
CA THR A 225 -4.80 14.85 -1.40
C THR A 225 -6.28 14.54 -1.16
N PHE A 226 -6.63 13.73 -0.17
CA PHE A 226 -7.96 13.13 -0.01
C PHE A 226 -8.80 13.70 1.14
N GLY A 227 -8.26 14.60 1.98
CA GLY A 227 -8.88 14.99 3.25
C GLY A 227 -10.25 15.64 3.14
N ASP A 228 -10.53 16.38 2.10
CA ASP A 228 -11.83 17.02 1.81
C ASP A 228 -12.71 16.19 0.86
N LYS A 229 -12.23 15.01 0.45
CA LYS A 229 -12.90 14.16 -0.54
C LYS A 229 -13.56 12.95 0.12
N ASN A 230 -14.58 12.41 -0.52
CA ASN A 230 -15.30 11.22 -0.03
C ASN A 230 -14.63 9.94 -0.55
N LEU A 231 -13.36 9.74 -0.17
CA LEU A 231 -12.53 8.61 -0.57
C LEU A 231 -12.28 7.67 0.61
N LEU A 232 -12.13 6.38 0.31
CA LEU A 232 -11.68 5.37 1.28
C LEU A 232 -10.15 5.35 1.31
N THR A 233 -9.56 5.37 2.51
CA THR A 233 -8.15 5.09 2.70
C THR A 233 -7.98 3.99 3.75
N VAL A 234 -7.24 2.93 3.41
CA VAL A 234 -6.97 1.83 4.32
C VAL A 234 -5.47 1.56 4.36
N GLY A 235 -4.86 1.66 5.53
CA GLY A 235 -3.44 1.43 5.73
C GLY A 235 -3.12 -0.04 6.03
N GLU A 236 -2.11 -0.58 5.39
CA GLU A 236 -1.50 -1.83 5.83
C GLU A 236 -0.54 -1.53 6.98
N THR A 237 -0.83 -2.11 8.16
CA THR A 237 -0.06 -1.90 9.40
C THR A 237 0.07 -3.21 10.16
N TRP A 238 1.24 -3.84 10.11
CA TRP A 238 1.43 -5.18 10.66
C TRP A 238 1.43 -5.25 12.19
N GLY A 239 1.88 -4.20 12.84
CA GLY A 239 1.97 -4.12 14.29
C GLY A 239 0.80 -3.40 14.97
N ALA A 240 -0.31 -3.16 14.27
CA ALA A 240 -1.43 -2.41 14.83
C ALA A 240 -2.11 -3.16 15.99
N THR A 241 -2.31 -2.44 17.08
CA THR A 241 -3.27 -2.76 18.15
C THR A 241 -4.47 -1.80 18.04
N PRO A 242 -5.59 -2.03 18.71
CA PRO A 242 -6.69 -1.07 18.71
C PRO A 242 -6.27 0.35 19.12
N GLU A 243 -5.36 0.50 20.08
CA GLU A 243 -4.84 1.79 20.52
C GLU A 243 -4.02 2.47 19.44
N ILE A 244 -3.15 1.72 18.73
CA ILE A 244 -2.37 2.24 17.60
C ILE A 244 -3.29 2.58 16.44
N ALA A 245 -4.25 1.72 16.12
CA ALA A 245 -5.20 1.94 15.04
C ALA A 245 -6.01 3.24 15.21
N LYS A 246 -6.36 3.62 16.44
CA LYS A 246 -7.03 4.89 16.75
C LYS A 246 -6.23 6.10 16.28
N LEU A 247 -4.91 6.05 16.37
CA LEU A 247 -4.06 7.17 15.92
C LEU A 247 -4.23 7.43 14.43
N TYR A 248 -4.36 6.36 13.63
CA TYR A 248 -4.55 6.45 12.18
C TYR A 248 -5.98 6.82 11.77
N SER A 249 -6.98 6.28 12.48
CA SER A 249 -8.37 6.27 12.02
C SER A 249 -9.32 7.16 12.83
N ASP A 250 -8.84 7.88 13.84
CA ASP A 250 -9.67 8.87 14.55
C ASP A 250 -10.22 9.89 13.55
N PRO A 251 -11.55 10.02 13.44
CA PRO A 251 -12.18 10.97 12.51
C PRO A 251 -11.74 12.42 12.72
N LYS A 252 -11.22 12.75 13.88
CA LYS A 252 -10.66 14.08 14.21
C LYS A 252 -9.18 14.18 13.88
N GLY A 253 -8.50 13.04 13.69
CA GLY A 253 -7.08 12.94 13.45
C GLY A 253 -6.66 13.44 12.07
N GLN A 254 -7.58 13.39 11.09
CA GLN A 254 -7.33 13.78 9.71
C GLN A 254 -6.17 13.00 9.08
N GLU A 255 -6.18 11.68 9.25
CA GLU A 255 -5.21 10.76 8.65
C GLU A 255 -5.93 9.79 7.71
N LEU A 256 -6.13 8.54 8.09
CA LEU A 256 -6.75 7.50 7.25
C LEU A 256 -8.19 7.22 7.66
N SER A 257 -8.94 6.51 6.80
CA SER A 257 -10.28 6.03 7.15
C SER A 257 -10.22 4.85 8.10
N MET A 258 -9.27 3.95 7.91
CA MET A 258 -9.07 2.73 8.69
C MET A 258 -7.70 2.12 8.43
N VAL A 259 -7.34 1.10 9.20
CA VAL A 259 -6.16 0.26 8.95
C VAL A 259 -6.55 -1.22 8.94
N PHE A 260 -5.75 -2.05 8.28
CA PHE A 260 -5.82 -3.49 8.45
C PHE A 260 -5.27 -3.89 9.82
N GLN A 261 -5.84 -4.94 10.38
CA GLN A 261 -5.29 -5.63 11.54
C GLN A 261 -4.95 -7.08 11.14
N PHE A 262 -3.80 -7.55 11.57
CA PHE A 262 -3.30 -8.89 11.21
C PHE A 262 -3.19 -9.83 12.42
N GLU A 263 -3.68 -9.44 13.58
CA GLU A 263 -3.56 -10.22 14.82
C GLU A 263 -4.18 -11.63 14.66
N HIS A 264 -5.30 -11.73 13.94
CA HIS A 264 -5.96 -13.02 13.70
C HIS A 264 -5.15 -13.95 12.77
N ILE A 265 -4.40 -13.38 11.80
CA ILE A 265 -3.52 -14.16 10.93
C ILE A 265 -2.34 -14.71 11.72
N CYS A 266 -1.82 -13.89 12.66
CA CYS A 266 -0.68 -14.28 13.48
C CYS A 266 -0.99 -15.40 14.50
N LEU A 267 -2.27 -15.76 14.70
CA LEU A 267 -2.65 -16.82 15.64
C LEU A 267 -1.98 -18.17 15.37
N GLN A 268 -1.64 -18.45 14.13
CA GLN A 268 -1.02 -19.70 13.71
C GLN A 268 0.51 -19.61 13.64
N TYR A 269 1.08 -18.43 13.89
CA TYR A 269 2.52 -18.25 13.89
C TYR A 269 3.15 -18.84 15.16
N GLN A 270 4.33 -19.38 15.01
CA GLN A 270 5.14 -19.88 16.13
C GLN A 270 6.33 -18.93 16.33
N GLU A 271 6.50 -18.49 17.58
CA GLU A 271 7.62 -17.62 17.94
C GLU A 271 8.98 -18.24 17.55
N GLY A 272 9.85 -17.45 16.94
CA GLY A 272 11.15 -17.87 16.46
C GLY A 272 11.14 -18.67 15.15
N GLN A 273 9.99 -18.78 14.48
CA GLN A 273 9.89 -19.44 13.17
C GLN A 273 9.44 -18.49 12.07
N SER A 274 9.74 -18.83 10.83
CA SER A 274 9.27 -18.08 9.67
C SER A 274 7.74 -18.04 9.62
N LYS A 275 7.18 -16.89 9.28
CA LYS A 275 5.73 -16.69 9.07
C LYS A 275 5.11 -17.66 8.05
N TRP A 276 5.92 -18.30 7.23
CA TRP A 276 5.48 -19.31 6.26
C TRP A 276 5.30 -20.71 6.85
N HIS A 277 5.62 -20.92 8.13
CA HIS A 277 5.44 -22.20 8.82
C HIS A 277 4.20 -22.15 9.71
N TYR A 278 3.08 -22.61 9.20
CA TYR A 278 1.86 -22.79 9.99
C TYR A 278 2.00 -24.09 10.80
N GLN A 279 2.25 -23.97 12.08
CA GLN A 279 2.47 -25.14 12.95
C GLN A 279 1.42 -25.32 14.04
N LYS A 280 0.47 -24.40 14.17
CA LYS A 280 -0.58 -24.50 15.21
C LYS A 280 -1.94 -24.64 14.55
N GLU A 281 -2.76 -25.54 15.16
CA GLU A 281 -4.18 -25.57 14.83
C GLU A 281 -4.85 -24.25 15.17
N LEU A 282 -5.79 -23.83 14.33
CA LEU A 282 -6.53 -22.58 14.52
C LEU A 282 -7.36 -22.65 15.81
N ASN A 283 -7.06 -21.79 16.76
CA ASN A 283 -7.85 -21.64 17.99
C ASN A 283 -9.04 -20.72 17.76
N ILE A 284 -10.21 -21.30 17.52
CA ILE A 284 -11.46 -20.58 17.24
C ILE A 284 -11.87 -19.66 18.39
N SER A 285 -11.63 -20.04 19.64
CA SER A 285 -11.94 -19.18 20.80
C SER A 285 -11.11 -17.90 20.78
N LYS A 286 -9.80 -18.03 20.55
CA LYS A 286 -8.90 -16.88 20.41
C LYS A 286 -9.24 -16.00 19.18
N LEU A 287 -9.61 -16.62 18.07
CA LEU A 287 -10.07 -15.88 16.89
C LEU A 287 -11.29 -15.00 17.23
N LYS A 288 -12.28 -15.55 17.94
CA LYS A 288 -13.45 -14.81 18.41
C LYS A 288 -13.08 -13.70 19.41
N GLU A 289 -12.14 -13.96 20.31
CA GLU A 289 -11.64 -12.96 21.26
C GLU A 289 -10.99 -11.78 20.54
N ILE A 290 -10.16 -12.03 19.52
CA ILE A 290 -9.54 -10.98 18.71
C ILE A 290 -10.58 -10.15 17.99
N PHE A 291 -11.52 -10.75 17.28
CA PHE A 291 -12.58 -10.02 16.60
C PHE A 291 -13.43 -9.20 17.57
N ASN A 292 -13.80 -9.79 18.72
CA ASN A 292 -14.55 -9.06 19.73
C ASN A 292 -13.74 -7.87 20.28
N LYS A 293 -12.44 -8.06 20.58
CA LYS A 293 -11.56 -6.99 21.03
C LYS A 293 -11.55 -5.83 20.03
N TRP A 294 -11.26 -6.09 18.78
CA TRP A 294 -11.17 -5.06 17.74
C TRP A 294 -12.49 -4.33 17.52
N GLN A 295 -13.62 -5.01 17.59
CA GLN A 295 -14.94 -4.39 17.43
C GLN A 295 -15.38 -3.57 18.65
N THR A 296 -14.89 -3.92 19.84
CA THR A 296 -15.29 -3.22 21.08
C THR A 296 -14.32 -2.11 21.46
N GLU A 297 -13.03 -2.29 21.22
CA GLU A 297 -12.00 -1.33 21.61
C GLU A 297 -11.75 -0.26 20.53
N LEU A 298 -11.93 -0.58 19.25
CA LEU A 298 -11.97 0.38 18.15
C LEU A 298 -13.44 0.72 17.83
N GLY A 299 -14.08 1.40 18.76
CA GLY A 299 -15.50 1.73 18.65
C GLY A 299 -15.80 2.88 17.70
N VAL A 300 -17.08 3.05 17.41
CA VAL A 300 -17.64 4.01 16.42
C VAL A 300 -17.19 5.46 16.66
N GLU A 301 -16.81 5.82 17.88
CA GLU A 301 -16.38 7.18 18.23
C GLU A 301 -14.88 7.42 17.96
N ASP A 302 -14.09 6.35 17.89
CA ASP A 302 -12.62 6.41 17.84
C ASP A 302 -12.03 6.08 16.47
N GLY A 303 -12.84 5.57 15.55
CA GLY A 303 -12.37 5.19 14.23
C GLY A 303 -13.25 4.13 13.57
N TRP A 304 -12.85 3.63 12.45
CA TRP A 304 -13.54 2.59 11.71
C TRP A 304 -12.66 1.34 11.59
N ASN A 305 -13.19 0.21 11.97
CA ASN A 305 -12.48 -1.05 11.89
C ASN A 305 -12.80 -1.74 10.56
N SER A 306 -11.78 -2.09 9.78
CA SER A 306 -11.95 -2.98 8.65
C SER A 306 -12.16 -4.40 9.19
N LEU A 307 -13.34 -4.93 8.99
CA LEU A 307 -13.55 -6.36 9.10
C LEU A 307 -13.00 -7.05 7.87
N PHE A 308 -12.13 -7.92 8.12
CA PHE A 308 -11.23 -8.47 7.25
C PHE A 308 -11.39 -9.99 7.12
N TRP A 309 -11.58 -10.43 5.98
CA TRP A 309 -11.44 -11.57 5.09
C TRP A 309 -11.14 -12.95 5.62
#